data_8e410c774432ddb96975680fd6e80069
#
_entry.id   8e410c774432ddb96975680fd6e80069
#
_cell.length_a   1.000
_cell.length_b   1.000
_cell.length_c   1.000
_cell.angle_alpha   90.00
_cell.angle_beta   90.00
_cell.angle_gamma   90.00
#
_symmetry.space_group_name_H-M   'P 1'
#
loop_
_entity.id
_entity.type
_entity.pdbx_description
1 polymer ?
#
loop_
_entity_poly.entity_id
_entity_poly.type
_entity_poly.pdbx_seq_one_letter_code
_entity_poly.pdbx_strand_id
1 'polypeptide(L)'
;MKNLTLYIDLVFCLAVLPLMIALSPVERWFHNFSAYITLSGLWLYAVYFLNRRLVIPLLFGGRKKIICGVALVLLSVGVTFALSGVQLYIPKPNIHDKGIVRRLPRVLHHQQTLWSLFMIVETFSFAVGLLTQTNIQRARRREAEAERDRAEIELYKAQIKPHFMFNTLNSLYGLFLTGNRNALPSLEKFISMMRYVHTSSTKDLVPVSEEADYIREYVDVQSLRLNDMTAVTLNMEIGSASMLIPPMLLVTFVENCFKHGVSPVEKSEIAINLRASGRDLLFSTSNRIFKAERIGEHMGIENCRRRLELLYAGKYELSINNDGATFGVALHIHI
;
A
#
# COMPACT_ATOMS: atom_id res chain seq x y z
N MET A 1 17.14 5.94 -1.30
CA MET A 1 17.25 6.25 0.15
C MET A 1 18.60 5.86 0.77
N LYS A 2 19.21 4.70 0.46
CA LYS A 2 20.56 4.32 0.97
C LYS A 2 21.62 5.39 0.69
N ASN A 3 21.57 6.02 -0.48
CA ASN A 3 22.55 7.05 -0.86
C ASN A 3 22.41 8.33 -0.02
N LEU A 4 21.17 8.77 0.29
CA LEU A 4 20.97 10.00 1.08
C LEU A 4 21.50 9.83 2.52
N THR A 5 21.28 8.68 3.14
CA THR A 5 21.81 8.42 4.49
C THR A 5 23.33 8.34 4.50
N LEU A 6 23.92 7.77 3.45
CA LEU A 6 25.37 7.74 3.28
C LEU A 6 25.94 9.16 3.12
N TYR A 7 25.30 10.02 2.33
CA TYR A 7 25.72 11.42 2.18
C TYR A 7 25.66 12.20 3.51
N ILE A 8 24.60 12.02 4.29
CA ILE A 8 24.48 12.65 5.60
C ILE A 8 25.62 12.20 6.53
N ASP A 9 25.92 10.87 6.56
CA ASP A 9 27.02 10.35 7.36
C ASP A 9 28.37 10.93 6.93
N LEU A 10 28.59 11.00 5.63
CA LEU A 10 29.84 11.47 5.04
C LEU A 10 30.04 12.96 5.31
N VAL A 11 29.01 13.79 5.12
CA VAL A 11 29.04 15.22 5.43
C VAL A 11 29.27 15.45 6.92
N PHE A 12 28.57 14.72 7.79
CA PHE A 12 28.74 14.87 9.23
C PHE A 12 30.16 14.47 9.68
N CYS A 13 30.67 13.31 9.23
CA CYS A 13 31.94 12.80 9.66
C CYS A 13 33.16 13.55 9.07
N LEU A 14 33.06 14.01 7.82
CA LEU A 14 34.20 14.66 7.13
C LEU A 14 34.20 16.17 7.22
N ALA A 15 33.04 16.81 7.43
CA ALA A 15 32.95 18.24 7.45
C ALA A 15 32.45 18.78 8.82
N VAL A 16 31.28 18.33 9.29
CA VAL A 16 30.63 18.95 10.44
C VAL A 16 31.38 18.67 11.73
N LEU A 17 31.66 17.41 12.06
CA LEU A 17 32.31 17.04 13.31
C LEU A 17 33.76 17.53 13.39
N PRO A 18 34.62 17.42 12.35
CA PRO A 18 35.96 18.04 12.36
C PRO A 18 35.91 19.57 12.51
N LEU A 19 34.98 20.23 11.83
CA LEU A 19 34.82 21.67 11.95
C LEU A 19 34.40 22.09 13.37
N MET A 20 33.49 21.36 13.99
CA MET A 20 33.08 21.62 15.38
C MET A 20 34.24 21.42 16.38
N ILE A 21 35.06 20.40 16.16
CA ILE A 21 36.26 20.18 16.98
C ILE A 21 37.27 21.32 16.77
N ALA A 22 37.48 21.76 15.51
CA ALA A 22 38.41 22.83 15.18
C ALA A 22 37.98 24.20 15.70
N LEU A 23 36.66 24.51 15.66
CA LEU A 23 36.10 25.75 16.20
C LEU A 23 36.03 25.78 17.73
N SER A 24 36.14 24.62 18.40
CA SER A 24 36.22 24.63 19.85
C SER A 24 37.57 25.23 20.30
N PRO A 25 37.64 25.98 21.44
CA PRO A 25 38.85 26.69 21.89
C PRO A 25 39.95 25.75 22.33
N VAL A 26 40.32 24.76 21.47
CA VAL A 26 41.18 23.62 21.74
C VAL A 26 42.62 23.90 21.28
N GLU A 27 42.88 24.96 20.46
CA GLU A 27 44.20 25.23 19.86
C GLU A 27 45.38 25.18 20.85
N ARG A 28 45.22 25.75 22.03
CA ARG A 28 46.28 25.74 23.05
C ARG A 28 46.49 24.36 23.73
N TRP A 29 45.55 23.41 23.53
CA TRP A 29 45.58 22.08 24.14
C TRP A 29 46.21 21.06 23.18
N PHE A 30 46.19 21.31 21.88
CA PHE A 30 46.73 20.40 20.88
C PHE A 30 48.22 20.09 21.11
N HIS A 31 49.00 21.07 21.55
CA HIS A 31 50.42 20.89 21.79
C HIS A 31 50.70 20.08 23.06
N ASN A 32 49.89 20.15 24.10
CA ASN A 32 50.18 19.56 25.38
C ASN A 32 49.40 18.24 25.66
N PHE A 33 48.31 17.98 24.94
CA PHE A 33 47.38 16.86 25.19
C PHE A 33 46.79 16.26 23.90
N SER A 34 47.59 16.12 22.86
CA SER A 34 47.15 15.63 21.55
C SER A 34 46.49 14.25 21.62
N ALA A 35 47.02 13.34 22.46
CA ALA A 35 46.48 12.00 22.64
C ALA A 35 45.06 12.00 23.25
N TYR A 36 44.79 12.90 24.17
CA TYR A 36 43.47 13.02 24.80
C TYR A 36 42.45 13.59 23.86
N ILE A 37 42.81 14.60 23.03
CA ILE A 37 41.94 15.21 22.05
C ILE A 37 41.58 14.22 20.94
N THR A 38 42.58 13.45 20.46
CA THR A 38 42.34 12.38 19.47
C THR A 38 41.43 11.30 20.03
N LEU A 39 41.63 10.88 21.29
CA LEU A 39 40.78 9.88 21.94
C LEU A 39 39.33 10.39 22.10
N SER A 40 39.17 11.62 22.57
CA SER A 40 37.85 12.25 22.70
C SER A 40 37.15 12.42 21.33
N GLY A 41 37.91 12.79 20.29
CA GLY A 41 37.37 12.84 18.92
C GLY A 41 36.92 11.48 18.40
N LEU A 42 37.74 10.45 18.54
CA LEU A 42 37.40 9.07 18.18
C LEU A 42 36.18 8.57 18.95
N TRP A 43 36.06 8.96 20.23
CA TRP A 43 34.89 8.64 21.02
C TRP A 43 33.60 9.29 20.47
N LEU A 44 33.64 10.54 20.07
CA LEU A 44 32.48 11.22 19.46
C LEU A 44 32.03 10.53 18.17
N TYR A 45 32.96 10.09 17.32
CA TYR A 45 32.63 9.26 16.15
C TYR A 45 32.00 7.92 16.57
N ALA A 46 32.56 7.25 17.58
CA ALA A 46 32.02 6.00 18.07
C ALA A 46 30.57 6.17 18.57
N VAL A 47 30.28 7.22 19.32
CA VAL A 47 28.93 7.57 19.80
C VAL A 47 27.99 7.80 18.64
N TYR A 48 28.39 8.56 17.63
CA TYR A 48 27.58 8.78 16.44
C TYR A 48 27.14 7.48 15.75
N PHE A 49 28.10 6.58 15.47
CA PHE A 49 27.81 5.31 14.81
C PHE A 49 27.09 4.32 15.73
N LEU A 50 27.41 4.30 17.03
CA LEU A 50 26.74 3.46 18.01
C LEU A 50 25.24 3.78 18.05
N ASN A 51 24.89 5.04 18.19
CA ASN A 51 23.51 5.48 18.22
C ASN A 51 22.79 5.11 16.94
N ARG A 52 23.38 5.40 15.81
CA ARG A 52 22.75 5.25 14.52
C ARG A 52 22.56 3.80 14.12
N ARG A 53 23.55 2.93 14.34
CA ARG A 53 23.52 1.54 13.87
C ARG A 53 22.99 0.55 14.89
N LEU A 54 23.11 0.85 16.19
CA LEU A 54 22.72 -0.06 17.25
C LEU A 54 21.58 0.50 18.11
N VAL A 55 21.75 1.66 18.73
CA VAL A 55 20.78 2.17 19.70
C VAL A 55 19.43 2.40 19.06
N ILE A 56 19.36 3.15 17.96
CA ILE A 56 18.08 3.51 17.34
C ILE A 56 17.33 2.28 16.81
N PRO A 57 17.93 1.35 16.05
CA PRO A 57 17.22 0.12 15.67
C PRO A 57 16.72 -0.71 16.86
N LEU A 58 17.47 -0.71 17.99
CA LEU A 58 17.06 -1.40 19.20
C LEU A 58 15.85 -0.73 19.87
N LEU A 59 15.76 0.60 19.86
CA LEU A 59 14.63 1.35 20.43
C LEU A 59 13.31 1.11 19.68
N PHE A 60 13.35 0.71 18.40
CA PHE A 60 12.19 0.30 17.61
C PHE A 60 11.89 -1.20 17.69
N GLY A 61 12.57 -1.92 18.55
CA GLY A 61 12.39 -3.36 18.76
C GLY A 61 11.43 -3.69 19.90
N GLY A 62 11.39 -4.98 20.29
CA GLY A 62 10.62 -5.42 21.45
C GLY A 62 11.24 -4.97 22.79
N ARG A 63 10.50 -5.11 23.90
CA ARG A 63 10.87 -4.62 25.25
C ARG A 63 12.33 -4.90 25.64
N LYS A 64 12.84 -6.13 25.41
CA LYS A 64 14.24 -6.49 25.72
C LYS A 64 15.25 -5.67 24.92
N LYS A 65 14.96 -5.39 23.64
CA LYS A 65 15.83 -4.58 22.78
C LYS A 65 15.83 -3.12 23.21
N ILE A 66 14.71 -2.58 23.63
CA ILE A 66 14.62 -1.21 24.18
C ILE A 66 15.50 -1.07 25.41
N ILE A 67 15.43 -2.04 26.33
CA ILE A 67 16.29 -2.03 27.54
C ILE A 67 17.78 -2.02 27.16
N CYS A 68 18.19 -2.85 26.18
CA CYS A 68 19.56 -2.85 25.68
C CYS A 68 19.94 -1.50 25.04
N GLY A 69 19.05 -0.88 24.28
CA GLY A 69 19.28 0.45 23.68
C GLY A 69 19.50 1.52 24.75
N VAL A 70 18.63 1.56 25.77
CA VAL A 70 18.77 2.49 26.91
C VAL A 70 20.08 2.24 27.67
N ALA A 71 20.45 0.98 27.92
CA ALA A 71 21.70 0.64 28.58
C ALA A 71 22.93 1.13 27.80
N LEU A 72 22.91 1.06 26.45
CA LEU A 72 23.98 1.58 25.60
C LEU A 72 24.09 3.12 25.68
N VAL A 73 22.97 3.82 25.75
CA VAL A 73 22.98 5.29 25.96
C VAL A 73 23.57 5.63 27.33
N LEU A 74 23.15 4.95 28.38
CA LEU A 74 23.71 5.17 29.72
C LEU A 74 25.21 4.86 29.78
N LEU A 75 25.66 3.80 29.08
CA LEU A 75 27.06 3.47 28.94
C LEU A 75 27.83 4.60 28.23
N SER A 76 27.31 5.16 27.15
CA SER A 76 27.94 6.28 26.43
C SER A 76 28.12 7.53 27.32
N VAL A 77 27.11 7.84 28.12
CA VAL A 77 27.18 8.90 29.15
C VAL A 77 28.27 8.58 30.19
N GLY A 78 28.30 7.35 30.69
CA GLY A 78 29.32 6.90 31.70
C GLY A 78 30.76 6.99 31.18
N VAL A 79 30.97 6.57 29.91
CA VAL A 79 32.31 6.68 29.28
C VAL A 79 32.69 8.13 29.07
N THR A 80 31.74 8.98 28.63
CA THR A 80 32.00 10.44 28.47
C THR A 80 32.35 11.08 29.80
N PHE A 81 31.65 10.70 30.88
CA PHE A 81 31.95 11.16 32.22
C PHE A 81 33.38 10.73 32.67
N ALA A 82 33.75 9.47 32.45
CA ALA A 82 35.10 8.97 32.75
C ALA A 82 36.16 9.72 31.95
N LEU A 83 35.95 9.93 30.63
CA LEU A 83 36.88 10.69 29.80
C LEU A 83 37.01 12.15 30.28
N SER A 84 35.93 12.78 30.70
CA SER A 84 35.98 14.14 31.24
C SER A 84 36.79 14.27 32.53
N GLY A 85 36.87 13.17 33.30
CA GLY A 85 37.65 13.11 34.58
C GLY A 85 39.12 12.83 34.38
N VAL A 86 39.54 12.19 33.26
CA VAL A 86 40.95 11.78 33.04
C VAL A 86 41.93 12.96 33.11
N GLN A 87 41.51 14.15 32.69
CA GLN A 87 42.34 15.35 32.74
C GLN A 87 42.81 15.76 34.12
N LEU A 88 42.11 15.38 35.18
CA LEU A 88 42.51 15.67 36.55
C LEU A 88 43.79 14.90 36.97
N TYR A 89 44.10 13.81 36.27
CA TYR A 89 45.22 12.90 36.62
C TYR A 89 46.43 13.04 35.69
N ILE A 90 46.39 13.82 34.62
CA ILE A 90 47.54 14.01 33.74
C ILE A 90 48.57 14.92 34.42
N PRO A 91 49.83 14.48 34.64
CA PRO A 91 50.86 15.32 35.24
C PRO A 91 51.14 16.55 34.39
N LYS A 92 51.25 17.70 34.99
CA LYS A 92 51.56 18.95 34.32
C LYS A 92 53.06 19.05 34.09
N PRO A 93 53.50 19.51 32.89
CA PRO A 93 54.90 19.88 32.73
C PRO A 93 55.19 21.04 33.69
N ASN A 94 56.33 20.98 34.35
CA ASN A 94 56.83 21.98 35.29
C ASN A 94 56.93 23.38 34.68
N ILE A 95 55.89 24.18 34.82
CA ILE A 95 55.96 25.60 34.56
C ILE A 95 55.86 26.31 35.90
N HIS A 96 56.87 27.07 36.17
CA HIS A 96 57.05 27.85 37.41
C HIS A 96 55.75 28.43 37.96
N ASP A 97 55.58 28.20 39.19
CA ASP A 97 54.46 28.46 40.08
C ASP A 97 53.98 29.90 40.09
N LYS A 98 52.99 30.20 39.28
CA LYS A 98 52.14 31.36 39.50
C LYS A 98 50.67 30.99 39.19
N GLY A 99 50.01 30.46 40.21
CA GLY A 99 48.57 30.56 40.25
C GLY A 99 47.73 29.30 40.14
N ILE A 100 47.54 28.64 41.28
CA ILE A 100 46.45 27.66 41.49
C ILE A 100 45.09 28.25 41.11
N VAL A 101 44.89 29.56 41.31
CA VAL A 101 43.63 30.31 41.01
C VAL A 101 43.28 30.39 39.51
N ARG A 102 44.27 30.28 38.60
CA ARG A 102 44.02 30.30 37.14
C ARG A 102 43.78 28.92 36.51
N ARG A 103 43.85 27.84 37.29
CA ARG A 103 43.76 26.43 36.77
C ARG A 103 42.36 25.89 36.77
N LEU A 104 41.55 26.21 37.78
CA LEU A 104 40.15 25.75 37.90
C LEU A 104 39.27 26.17 36.70
N PRO A 105 39.30 27.43 36.25
CA PRO A 105 38.48 27.89 35.12
C PRO A 105 38.80 27.13 33.82
N ARG A 106 40.07 26.72 33.59
CA ARG A 106 40.46 26.05 32.34
C ARG A 106 40.03 24.60 32.31
N VAL A 107 40.06 23.86 33.42
CA VAL A 107 39.56 22.50 33.50
C VAL A 107 38.05 22.45 33.30
N LEU A 108 37.35 23.36 33.98
CA LEU A 108 35.89 23.49 33.82
C LEU A 108 35.51 23.83 32.37
N HIS A 109 36.25 24.68 31.69
CA HIS A 109 35.99 25.06 30.32
C HIS A 109 36.14 23.89 29.35
N HIS A 110 37.14 23.02 29.57
CA HIS A 110 37.36 21.84 28.76
C HIS A 110 36.27 20.76 28.97
N GLN A 111 35.88 20.51 30.20
CA GLN A 111 34.77 19.63 30.52
C GLN A 111 33.48 20.11 29.85
N GLN A 112 33.18 21.38 29.94
CA GLN A 112 32.01 21.99 29.28
C GLN A 112 32.06 21.77 27.75
N THR A 113 33.24 21.94 27.13
CA THR A 113 33.37 21.74 25.67
C THR A 113 33.14 20.27 25.28
N LEU A 114 33.72 19.30 26.00
CA LEU A 114 33.48 17.87 25.69
C LEU A 114 32.01 17.49 25.85
N TRP A 115 31.36 17.95 26.93
CA TRP A 115 29.96 17.67 27.16
C TRP A 115 29.07 18.36 26.12
N SER A 116 29.38 19.59 25.71
CA SER A 116 28.64 20.30 24.65
C SER A 116 28.73 19.56 23.31
N LEU A 117 29.93 19.13 22.91
CA LEU A 117 30.14 18.36 21.70
C LEU A 117 29.43 16.99 21.75
N PHE A 118 29.54 16.30 22.88
CA PHE A 118 28.82 15.04 23.10
C PHE A 118 27.31 15.21 22.94
N MET A 119 26.71 16.19 23.59
CA MET A 119 25.28 16.47 23.51
C MET A 119 24.82 16.81 22.08
N ILE A 120 25.62 17.55 21.33
CA ILE A 120 25.32 17.87 19.93
C ILE A 120 25.39 16.60 19.07
N VAL A 121 26.44 15.78 19.22
CA VAL A 121 26.61 14.51 18.49
C VAL A 121 25.47 13.55 18.84
N GLU A 122 25.14 13.43 20.12
CA GLU A 122 24.05 12.60 20.64
C GLU A 122 22.73 13.00 19.98
N THR A 123 22.35 14.29 20.10
CA THR A 123 21.10 14.81 19.57
C THR A 123 21.01 14.65 18.04
N PHE A 124 22.10 14.99 17.33
CA PHE A 124 22.14 14.88 15.89
C PHE A 124 22.04 13.42 15.41
N SER A 125 22.82 12.51 16.02
CA SER A 125 22.77 11.09 15.67
C SER A 125 21.39 10.46 15.91
N PHE A 126 20.74 10.84 17.03
CA PHE A 126 19.36 10.44 17.31
C PHE A 126 18.37 11.00 16.29
N ALA A 127 18.42 12.28 15.98
CA ALA A 127 17.52 12.91 15.02
C ALA A 127 17.61 12.25 13.63
N VAL A 128 18.83 12.07 13.11
CA VAL A 128 19.05 11.44 11.81
C VAL A 128 18.65 9.96 11.84
N GLY A 129 18.96 9.26 12.92
CA GLY A 129 18.59 7.85 13.07
C GLY A 129 17.07 7.64 13.16
N LEU A 130 16.36 8.46 13.93
CA LEU A 130 14.89 8.43 14.03
C LEU A 130 14.24 8.71 12.68
N LEU A 131 14.67 9.76 11.98
CA LEU A 131 14.16 10.08 10.63
C LEU A 131 14.39 8.92 9.65
N THR A 132 15.57 8.30 9.69
CA THR A 132 15.90 7.16 8.83
C THR A 132 14.99 5.98 9.16
N GLN A 133 14.84 5.64 10.43
CA GLN A 133 14.06 4.48 10.86
C GLN A 133 12.56 4.65 10.59
N THR A 134 12.02 5.85 10.84
CA THR A 134 10.61 6.14 10.53
C THR A 134 10.33 6.06 9.02
N ASN A 135 11.25 6.53 8.16
CA ASN A 135 11.10 6.42 6.72
C ASN A 135 11.17 4.96 6.24
N ILE A 136 12.06 4.13 6.81
CA ILE A 136 12.12 2.69 6.51
C ILE A 136 10.80 2.01 6.90
N GLN A 137 10.27 2.30 8.08
CA GLN A 137 9.00 1.72 8.53
C GLN A 137 7.82 2.15 7.67
N ARG A 138 7.77 3.44 7.27
CA ARG A 138 6.73 3.94 6.35
C ARG A 138 6.80 3.25 4.98
N ALA A 139 8.01 3.05 4.44
CA ALA A 139 8.18 2.34 3.18
C ALA A 139 7.69 0.89 3.28
N ARG A 140 8.08 0.15 4.32
CA ARG A 140 7.62 -1.23 4.55
C ARG A 140 6.11 -1.34 4.72
N ARG A 141 5.48 -0.39 5.43
CA ARG A 141 4.01 -0.36 5.57
C ARG A 141 3.32 -0.19 4.22
N ARG A 142 3.78 0.77 3.40
CA ARG A 142 3.24 1.00 2.05
C ARG A 142 3.39 -0.22 1.13
N GLU A 143 4.53 -0.91 1.19
CA GLU A 143 4.75 -2.15 0.44
C GLU A 143 3.77 -3.25 0.89
N ALA A 144 3.61 -3.46 2.19
CA ALA A 144 2.67 -4.45 2.73
C ALA A 144 1.20 -4.12 2.41
N GLU A 145 0.82 -2.84 2.45
CA GLU A 145 -0.51 -2.38 2.05
C GLU A 145 -0.75 -2.63 0.55
N ALA A 146 0.22 -2.29 -0.30
CA ALA A 146 0.11 -2.54 -1.74
C ALA A 146 0.05 -4.03 -2.09
N GLU A 147 0.81 -4.89 -1.40
CA GLU A 147 0.73 -6.35 -1.57
C GLU A 147 -0.63 -6.90 -1.13
N ARG A 148 -1.15 -6.41 0.00
CA ARG A 148 -2.48 -6.79 0.48
C ARG A 148 -3.56 -6.40 -0.53
N ASP A 149 -3.54 -5.16 -1.03
CA ASP A 149 -4.52 -4.66 -1.99
C ASP A 149 -4.47 -5.47 -3.30
N ARG A 150 -3.27 -5.82 -3.78
CA ARG A 150 -3.10 -6.71 -4.95
C ARG A 150 -3.67 -8.10 -4.69
N ALA A 151 -3.37 -8.71 -3.55
CA ALA A 151 -3.91 -10.02 -3.19
C ALA A 151 -5.45 -10.00 -3.08
N GLU A 152 -6.02 -8.92 -2.56
CA GLU A 152 -7.47 -8.74 -2.49
C GLU A 152 -8.10 -8.61 -3.88
N ILE A 153 -7.49 -7.86 -4.79
CA ILE A 153 -7.92 -7.75 -6.21
C ILE A 153 -7.84 -9.13 -6.90
N GLU A 154 -6.77 -9.90 -6.70
CA GLU A 154 -6.65 -11.25 -7.27
C GLU A 154 -7.72 -12.21 -6.72
N LEU A 155 -8.05 -12.14 -5.44
CA LEU A 155 -9.16 -12.91 -4.87
C LEU A 155 -10.50 -12.54 -5.52
N TYR A 156 -10.74 -11.25 -5.81
CA TYR A 156 -11.96 -10.83 -6.50
C TYR A 156 -12.01 -11.29 -7.97
N LYS A 157 -10.87 -11.35 -8.65
CA LYS A 157 -10.77 -11.90 -10.01
C LYS A 157 -11.01 -13.40 -10.06
N ALA A 158 -10.55 -14.15 -9.05
CA ALA A 158 -10.67 -15.61 -9.00
C ALA A 158 -12.10 -16.14 -8.74
N GLN A 159 -13.07 -15.26 -8.47
CA GLN A 159 -14.46 -15.64 -8.23
C GLN A 159 -15.25 -15.96 -9.52
N ILE A 160 -14.65 -16.66 -10.49
CA ILE A 160 -15.41 -17.29 -11.56
C ILE A 160 -16.30 -18.33 -10.91
N LYS A 161 -17.62 -18.13 -10.98
CA LYS A 161 -18.59 -19.05 -10.35
C LYS A 161 -18.59 -20.38 -11.06
N PRO A 162 -18.04 -21.48 -10.49
CA PRO A 162 -18.04 -22.81 -11.13
C PRO A 162 -19.46 -23.26 -11.51
N HIS A 163 -20.44 -22.87 -10.68
CA HIS A 163 -21.85 -23.16 -10.91
C HIS A 163 -22.39 -22.56 -12.23
N PHE A 164 -21.97 -21.37 -12.61
CA PHE A 164 -22.36 -20.80 -13.93
C PHE A 164 -21.82 -21.68 -15.08
N MET A 165 -20.54 -22.06 -15.03
CA MET A 165 -19.93 -22.91 -16.05
C MET A 165 -20.67 -24.25 -16.20
N PHE A 166 -20.92 -24.95 -15.10
CA PHE A 166 -21.64 -26.24 -15.14
C PHE A 166 -23.06 -26.08 -15.67
N ASN A 167 -23.78 -25.04 -15.27
CA ASN A 167 -25.14 -24.81 -15.74
C ASN A 167 -25.19 -24.49 -17.24
N THR A 168 -24.24 -23.70 -17.73
CA THR A 168 -24.15 -23.39 -19.17
C THR A 168 -23.80 -24.63 -19.98
N LEU A 169 -22.82 -25.43 -19.55
CA LEU A 169 -22.47 -26.69 -20.20
C LEU A 169 -23.65 -27.66 -20.25
N ASN A 170 -24.42 -27.79 -19.18
CA ASN A 170 -25.62 -28.62 -19.14
C ASN A 170 -26.70 -28.12 -20.13
N SER A 171 -26.86 -26.80 -20.27
CA SER A 171 -27.79 -26.23 -21.24
C SER A 171 -27.34 -26.48 -22.68
N LEU A 172 -26.08 -26.28 -22.97
CA LEU A 172 -25.48 -26.60 -24.27
C LEU A 172 -25.62 -28.07 -24.61
N TYR A 173 -25.36 -28.96 -23.65
CA TYR A 173 -25.55 -30.39 -23.83
C TYR A 173 -27.00 -30.71 -24.20
N GLY A 174 -27.98 -30.11 -23.53
CA GLY A 174 -29.41 -30.24 -23.86
C GLY A 174 -29.73 -29.80 -25.31
N LEU A 175 -29.14 -28.68 -25.76
CA LEU A 175 -29.32 -28.20 -27.14
C LEU A 175 -28.75 -29.16 -28.16
N PHE A 176 -27.58 -29.78 -27.91
CA PHE A 176 -26.98 -30.78 -28.76
C PHE A 176 -27.83 -32.07 -28.85
N LEU A 177 -28.34 -32.54 -27.69
CA LEU A 177 -29.19 -33.75 -27.66
C LEU A 177 -30.49 -33.56 -28.45
N THR A 178 -31.04 -32.35 -28.46
CA THR A 178 -32.29 -32.04 -29.20
C THR A 178 -32.08 -31.65 -30.66
N GLY A 179 -30.81 -31.65 -31.12
CA GLY A 179 -30.49 -31.22 -32.49
C GLY A 179 -30.83 -29.77 -32.78
N ASN A 180 -30.84 -28.91 -31.76
CA ASN A 180 -31.23 -27.48 -31.90
C ASN A 180 -30.20 -26.76 -32.78
N ARG A 181 -30.67 -25.97 -33.75
CA ARG A 181 -29.83 -25.19 -34.67
C ARG A 181 -28.91 -24.18 -33.96
N ASN A 182 -29.31 -23.76 -32.78
CA ASN A 182 -28.54 -22.81 -31.98
C ASN A 182 -27.43 -23.48 -31.14
N ALA A 183 -27.30 -24.80 -31.13
CA ALA A 183 -26.33 -25.51 -30.31
C ALA A 183 -24.88 -25.05 -30.59
N LEU A 184 -24.48 -25.09 -31.88
CA LEU A 184 -23.13 -24.72 -32.29
C LEU A 184 -22.84 -23.20 -32.08
N PRO A 185 -23.70 -22.27 -32.53
CA PRO A 185 -23.50 -20.83 -32.25
C PRO A 185 -23.40 -20.51 -30.76
N SER A 186 -24.17 -21.21 -29.91
CA SER A 186 -24.13 -21.00 -28.47
C SER A 186 -22.85 -21.54 -27.83
N LEU A 187 -22.33 -22.64 -28.34
CA LEU A 187 -21.03 -23.17 -27.92
C LEU A 187 -19.90 -22.22 -28.29
N GLU A 188 -19.92 -21.64 -29.49
CA GLU A 188 -18.93 -20.64 -29.92
C GLU A 188 -18.93 -19.43 -29.00
N LYS A 189 -20.12 -18.89 -28.64
CA LYS A 189 -20.25 -17.79 -27.67
C LYS A 189 -19.71 -18.18 -26.30
N PHE A 190 -20.01 -19.37 -25.81
CA PHE A 190 -19.48 -19.85 -24.54
C PHE A 190 -17.95 -19.98 -24.55
N ILE A 191 -17.36 -20.47 -25.63
CA ILE A 191 -15.90 -20.56 -25.82
C ILE A 191 -15.30 -19.14 -25.81
N SER A 192 -15.90 -18.19 -26.51
CA SER A 192 -15.48 -16.76 -26.53
C SER A 192 -15.50 -16.16 -25.12
N MET A 193 -16.59 -16.37 -24.38
CA MET A 193 -16.71 -15.95 -22.98
C MET A 193 -15.60 -16.53 -22.10
N MET A 194 -15.32 -17.85 -22.23
CA MET A 194 -14.25 -18.51 -21.46
C MET A 194 -12.87 -17.95 -21.82
N ARG A 195 -12.65 -17.67 -23.10
CA ARG A 195 -11.41 -17.03 -23.57
C ARG A 195 -11.25 -15.65 -22.95
N TYR A 196 -12.30 -14.83 -22.96
CA TYR A 196 -12.27 -13.50 -22.32
C TYR A 196 -11.93 -13.61 -20.83
N VAL A 197 -12.61 -14.47 -20.08
CA VAL A 197 -12.35 -14.69 -18.66
C VAL A 197 -10.88 -15.07 -18.42
N HIS A 198 -10.34 -16.01 -19.22
CA HIS A 198 -8.95 -16.44 -19.11
C HIS A 198 -7.96 -15.31 -19.43
N THR A 199 -8.18 -14.60 -20.54
CA THR A 199 -7.25 -13.53 -20.98
C THR A 199 -7.33 -12.27 -20.15
N SER A 200 -8.51 -11.96 -19.59
CA SER A 200 -8.72 -10.79 -18.75
C SER A 200 -8.32 -10.99 -17.29
N SER A 201 -8.18 -12.26 -16.83
CA SER A 201 -7.81 -12.58 -15.45
C SER A 201 -6.44 -12.03 -15.05
N THR A 202 -5.53 -11.86 -16.01
CA THR A 202 -4.17 -11.34 -15.79
C THR A 202 -4.03 -9.83 -16.03
N LYS A 203 -5.09 -9.18 -16.56
CA LYS A 203 -5.10 -7.76 -16.88
C LYS A 203 -5.69 -6.96 -15.71
N ASP A 204 -5.10 -5.81 -15.40
CA ASP A 204 -5.67 -4.86 -14.43
C ASP A 204 -6.87 -4.12 -15.00
N LEU A 205 -6.81 -3.75 -16.28
CA LEU A 205 -7.83 -3.02 -17.00
C LEU A 205 -8.04 -3.62 -18.39
N VAL A 206 -9.29 -3.53 -18.90
CA VAL A 206 -9.69 -3.95 -20.23
C VAL A 206 -10.52 -2.84 -20.90
N PRO A 207 -10.58 -2.76 -22.24
CA PRO A 207 -11.48 -1.86 -22.93
C PRO A 207 -12.95 -2.14 -22.56
N VAL A 208 -13.75 -1.08 -22.39
CA VAL A 208 -15.19 -1.19 -22.14
C VAL A 208 -15.87 -2.02 -23.24
N SER A 209 -15.37 -1.96 -24.47
CA SER A 209 -15.89 -2.76 -25.57
C SER A 209 -15.75 -4.26 -25.33
N GLU A 210 -14.62 -4.73 -24.73
CA GLU A 210 -14.43 -6.15 -24.40
C GLU A 210 -15.43 -6.61 -23.31
N GLU A 211 -15.71 -5.77 -22.29
CA GLU A 211 -16.74 -6.05 -21.28
C GLU A 211 -18.14 -6.07 -21.90
N ALA A 212 -18.42 -5.13 -22.80
CA ALA A 212 -19.70 -5.08 -23.49
C ALA A 212 -19.94 -6.31 -24.37
N ASP A 213 -18.92 -6.77 -25.10
CA ASP A 213 -19.01 -7.98 -25.91
C ASP A 213 -19.22 -9.21 -25.03
N TYR A 214 -18.51 -9.30 -23.92
CA TYR A 214 -18.72 -10.36 -22.92
C TYR A 214 -20.14 -10.35 -22.35
N ILE A 215 -20.69 -9.16 -22.00
CA ILE A 215 -22.07 -9.04 -21.50
C ILE A 215 -23.07 -9.46 -22.56
N ARG A 216 -22.86 -9.10 -23.83
CA ARG A 216 -23.73 -9.50 -24.94
C ARG A 216 -23.77 -11.01 -25.10
N GLU A 217 -22.59 -11.66 -25.14
CA GLU A 217 -22.47 -13.10 -25.22
C GLU A 217 -23.09 -13.80 -23.99
N TYR A 218 -22.90 -13.23 -22.80
CA TYR A 218 -23.50 -13.73 -21.55
C TYR A 218 -25.02 -13.69 -21.60
N VAL A 219 -25.61 -12.57 -22.03
CA VAL A 219 -27.06 -12.40 -22.18
C VAL A 219 -27.62 -13.37 -23.19
N ASP A 220 -26.97 -13.54 -24.33
CA ASP A 220 -27.37 -14.48 -25.38
C ASP A 220 -27.37 -15.93 -24.85
N VAL A 221 -26.31 -16.35 -24.17
CA VAL A 221 -26.21 -17.70 -23.59
C VAL A 221 -27.24 -17.94 -22.49
N GLN A 222 -27.51 -16.94 -21.64
CA GLN A 222 -28.54 -17.04 -20.61
C GLN A 222 -29.95 -17.08 -21.21
N SER A 223 -30.18 -16.33 -22.27
CA SER A 223 -31.46 -16.29 -22.95
C SER A 223 -31.92 -17.63 -23.56
N LEU A 224 -30.99 -18.53 -23.84
CA LEU A 224 -31.31 -19.89 -24.28
C LEU A 224 -32.08 -20.73 -23.24
N ARG A 225 -32.02 -20.31 -21.97
CA ARG A 225 -32.66 -20.99 -20.83
C ARG A 225 -33.95 -20.31 -20.41
N LEU A 226 -34.25 -19.17 -20.99
CA LEU A 226 -35.47 -18.41 -20.69
C LEU A 226 -36.65 -18.97 -21.47
N ASN A 227 -37.81 -18.86 -20.88
CA ASN A 227 -39.07 -19.09 -21.55
C ASN A 227 -39.69 -17.74 -22.01
N ASP A 228 -40.81 -17.78 -22.71
CA ASP A 228 -41.50 -16.61 -23.22
C ASP A 228 -42.03 -15.62 -22.15
N MET A 229 -41.85 -16.03 -20.85
CA MET A 229 -42.30 -15.21 -19.72
C MET A 229 -41.23 -14.17 -19.32
N THR A 230 -39.99 -14.27 -19.79
CA THR A 230 -38.93 -13.34 -19.46
C THR A 230 -38.45 -12.56 -20.66
N ALA A 231 -38.70 -11.25 -20.67
CA ALA A 231 -38.17 -10.33 -21.67
C ALA A 231 -36.84 -9.75 -21.22
N VAL A 232 -35.83 -9.74 -22.12
CA VAL A 232 -34.53 -9.14 -21.85
C VAL A 232 -34.29 -8.02 -22.84
N THR A 233 -34.06 -6.82 -22.33
CA THR A 233 -33.70 -5.64 -23.13
C THR A 233 -32.21 -5.31 -22.85
N LEU A 234 -31.40 -5.25 -23.91
CA LEU A 234 -30.00 -4.92 -23.87
C LEU A 234 -29.68 -3.76 -24.79
N ASN A 235 -29.38 -2.60 -24.22
CA ASN A 235 -29.00 -1.39 -24.95
C ASN A 235 -27.53 -1.05 -24.66
N MET A 236 -26.71 -0.95 -25.71
CA MET A 236 -25.30 -0.65 -25.59
C MET A 236 -24.85 0.40 -26.58
N GLU A 237 -24.42 1.55 -26.09
CA GLU A 237 -23.88 2.68 -26.85
C GLU A 237 -22.40 2.90 -26.43
N ILE A 238 -21.48 2.47 -27.27
CA ILE A 238 -20.04 2.60 -27.00
C ILE A 238 -19.44 3.58 -28.00
N GLY A 239 -19.33 4.84 -27.59
CA GLY A 239 -18.79 5.92 -28.43
C GLY A 239 -17.27 6.08 -28.35
N SER A 240 -16.62 5.52 -27.32
CA SER A 240 -15.17 5.58 -27.13
C SER A 240 -14.62 4.19 -26.82
N ALA A 241 -13.92 3.59 -27.77
CA ALA A 241 -13.28 2.28 -27.62
C ALA A 241 -12.05 2.31 -26.69
N SER A 242 -11.56 3.49 -26.30
CA SER A 242 -10.34 3.66 -25.51
C SER A 242 -10.56 3.70 -24.00
N MET A 243 -11.81 3.70 -23.53
CA MET A 243 -12.10 3.69 -22.10
C MET A 243 -11.77 2.34 -21.49
N LEU A 244 -10.97 2.35 -20.42
CA LEU A 244 -10.48 1.14 -19.75
C LEU A 244 -11.16 0.99 -18.38
N ILE A 245 -11.64 -0.22 -18.08
CA ILE A 245 -12.26 -0.57 -16.79
C ILE A 245 -11.70 -1.91 -16.28
N PRO A 246 -11.83 -2.21 -14.97
CA PRO A 246 -11.49 -3.53 -14.44
C PRO A 246 -12.32 -4.62 -15.10
N PRO A 247 -11.72 -5.75 -15.48
CA PRO A 247 -12.44 -6.87 -16.07
C PRO A 247 -13.48 -7.45 -15.11
N MET A 248 -14.58 -8.00 -15.66
CA MET A 248 -15.65 -8.67 -14.91
C MET A 248 -16.36 -7.76 -13.89
N LEU A 249 -16.31 -6.43 -14.07
CA LEU A 249 -16.95 -5.48 -13.17
C LEU A 249 -18.44 -5.39 -13.42
N LEU A 250 -18.82 -5.12 -14.69
CA LEU A 250 -20.21 -4.85 -15.06
C LEU A 250 -21.06 -6.13 -15.09
N VAL A 251 -20.47 -7.24 -15.53
CA VAL A 251 -21.18 -8.53 -15.63
C VAL A 251 -21.72 -9.02 -14.29
N THR A 252 -21.10 -8.66 -13.17
CA THR A 252 -21.57 -9.06 -11.83
C THR A 252 -23.00 -8.54 -11.57
N PHE A 253 -23.33 -7.34 -12.04
CA PHE A 253 -24.68 -6.78 -11.91
C PHE A 253 -25.67 -7.45 -12.88
N VAL A 254 -25.20 -7.78 -14.10
CA VAL A 254 -25.99 -8.54 -15.07
C VAL A 254 -26.33 -9.94 -14.54
N GLU A 255 -25.34 -10.65 -13.97
CA GLU A 255 -25.56 -11.95 -13.33
C GLU A 255 -26.64 -11.91 -12.25
N ASN A 256 -26.66 -10.84 -11.44
CA ASN A 256 -27.68 -10.67 -10.41
C ASN A 256 -29.08 -10.54 -11.00
N CYS A 257 -29.22 -9.85 -12.14
CA CYS A 257 -30.53 -9.77 -12.82
C CYS A 257 -31.03 -11.13 -13.26
N PHE A 258 -30.22 -11.98 -13.86
CA PHE A 258 -30.61 -13.33 -14.27
C PHE A 258 -30.83 -14.27 -13.08
N LYS A 259 -30.10 -14.08 -11.98
CA LYS A 259 -30.23 -14.90 -10.77
C LYS A 259 -31.55 -14.67 -10.03
N HIS A 260 -31.97 -13.40 -9.95
CA HIS A 260 -33.12 -12.99 -9.12
C HIS A 260 -34.33 -12.55 -9.92
N GLY A 261 -34.12 -12.15 -11.18
CA GLY A 261 -35.15 -11.58 -12.07
C GLY A 261 -35.84 -12.55 -13.00
N VAL A 262 -35.56 -13.86 -12.92
CA VAL A 262 -36.17 -14.88 -13.80
C VAL A 262 -37.20 -15.71 -13.03
N SER A 263 -38.42 -15.84 -13.60
CA SER A 263 -39.47 -16.70 -13.09
C SER A 263 -39.97 -17.67 -14.18
N PRO A 264 -40.22 -18.94 -13.89
CA PRO A 264 -40.79 -19.89 -14.81
C PRO A 264 -42.30 -19.68 -15.03
N VAL A 265 -43.00 -18.96 -14.15
CA VAL A 265 -44.49 -18.86 -14.10
C VAL A 265 -45.02 -17.42 -14.20
N GLU A 266 -44.23 -16.42 -13.86
CA GLU A 266 -44.63 -15.03 -13.89
C GLU A 266 -43.86 -14.24 -14.95
N LYS A 267 -44.52 -13.25 -15.53
CA LYS A 267 -43.88 -12.32 -16.47
C LYS A 267 -42.78 -11.52 -15.77
N SER A 268 -41.63 -11.51 -16.34
CA SER A 268 -40.46 -10.77 -15.86
C SER A 268 -39.80 -9.95 -16.96
N GLU A 269 -39.16 -8.89 -16.57
CA GLU A 269 -38.41 -8.02 -17.45
C GLU A 269 -37.03 -7.76 -16.85
N ILE A 270 -35.99 -7.91 -17.68
CA ILE A 270 -34.60 -7.57 -17.35
C ILE A 270 -34.19 -6.49 -18.33
N ALA A 271 -33.78 -5.33 -17.82
CA ALA A 271 -33.24 -4.25 -18.61
C ALA A 271 -31.78 -4.01 -18.26
N ILE A 272 -30.93 -3.91 -19.29
CA ILE A 272 -29.47 -3.68 -19.15
C ILE A 272 -29.12 -2.54 -20.10
N ASN A 273 -28.56 -1.47 -19.59
CA ASN A 273 -28.14 -0.32 -20.41
C ASN A 273 -26.66 -0.01 -20.09
N LEU A 274 -25.86 0.18 -21.13
CA LEU A 274 -24.46 0.59 -21.05
C LEU A 274 -24.22 1.73 -22.05
N ARG A 275 -23.75 2.86 -21.56
CA ARG A 275 -23.32 3.98 -22.40
C ARG A 275 -21.91 4.40 -21.97
N ALA A 276 -21.00 4.42 -22.93
CA ALA A 276 -19.63 4.89 -22.73
C ALA A 276 -19.34 6.00 -23.74
N SER A 277 -19.10 7.22 -23.27
CA SER A 277 -18.87 8.40 -24.11
C SER A 277 -17.87 9.34 -23.44
N GLY A 278 -16.83 9.74 -24.17
CA GLY A 278 -15.80 10.61 -23.62
C GLY A 278 -15.10 9.98 -22.43
N ARG A 279 -15.29 10.54 -21.25
CA ARG A 279 -14.72 10.08 -19.96
C ARG A 279 -15.76 9.47 -19.02
N ASP A 280 -17.00 9.37 -19.46
CA ASP A 280 -18.12 8.91 -18.66
C ASP A 280 -18.60 7.52 -19.09
N LEU A 281 -18.73 6.64 -18.12
CA LEU A 281 -19.38 5.36 -18.24
C LEU A 281 -20.65 5.37 -17.40
N LEU A 282 -21.79 5.20 -18.05
CA LEU A 282 -23.10 5.05 -17.44
C LEU A 282 -23.58 3.62 -17.67
N PHE A 283 -23.81 2.90 -16.59
CA PHE A 283 -24.30 1.53 -16.63
C PHE A 283 -25.49 1.39 -15.70
N SER A 284 -26.55 0.75 -16.18
CA SER A 284 -27.70 0.44 -15.34
C SER A 284 -28.28 -0.92 -15.63
N THR A 285 -28.77 -1.56 -14.58
CA THR A 285 -29.55 -2.79 -14.66
C THR A 285 -30.83 -2.67 -13.87
N SER A 286 -31.89 -3.32 -14.33
CA SER A 286 -33.15 -3.43 -13.59
C SER A 286 -33.77 -4.79 -13.82
N ASN A 287 -34.33 -5.38 -12.78
CA ASN A 287 -35.09 -6.62 -12.87
C ASN A 287 -36.20 -6.67 -11.79
N ARG A 288 -37.22 -7.46 -12.04
CA ARG A 288 -38.23 -7.81 -11.04
C ARG A 288 -37.65 -8.81 -10.02
N ILE A 289 -38.09 -8.74 -8.76
CA ILE A 289 -37.62 -9.64 -7.69
C ILE A 289 -38.61 -10.81 -7.53
N PHE A 290 -38.15 -12.05 -7.74
CA PHE A 290 -38.94 -13.27 -7.53
C PHE A 290 -38.42 -14.13 -6.39
N LYS A 291 -37.16 -13.98 -6.01
CA LYS A 291 -36.55 -14.73 -4.91
C LYS A 291 -36.12 -13.77 -3.84
N ALA A 292 -36.66 -13.96 -2.64
CA ALA A 292 -36.15 -13.27 -1.46
C ALA A 292 -34.65 -13.61 -1.28
N GLU A 293 -33.83 -12.59 -1.07
CA GLU A 293 -32.41 -12.75 -0.85
C GLU A 293 -32.15 -13.54 0.46
N ARG A 294 -31.28 -14.54 0.38
CA ARG A 294 -30.76 -15.22 1.57
C ARG A 294 -29.58 -14.45 2.14
N ILE A 295 -29.45 -14.48 3.48
CA ILE A 295 -28.32 -13.88 4.20
C ILE A 295 -27.02 -14.43 3.59
N GLY A 296 -26.15 -13.53 3.03
CA GLY A 296 -24.88 -13.88 2.38
C GLY A 296 -24.85 -13.72 0.86
N GLU A 297 -25.94 -13.39 0.19
CA GLU A 297 -25.99 -13.22 -1.27
C GLU A 297 -25.49 -11.86 -1.79
N HIS A 298 -25.26 -10.88 -0.91
CA HIS A 298 -24.78 -9.53 -1.25
C HIS A 298 -23.27 -9.47 -1.59
N MET A 299 -22.51 -10.56 -1.44
CA MET A 299 -21.05 -10.56 -1.62
C MET A 299 -20.61 -10.08 -3.01
N GLY A 300 -21.38 -10.34 -4.05
CA GLY A 300 -21.02 -9.90 -5.42
C GLY A 300 -21.01 -8.38 -5.58
N ILE A 301 -22.07 -7.73 -5.11
CA ILE A 301 -22.22 -6.27 -5.21
C ILE A 301 -21.24 -5.57 -4.27
N GLU A 302 -21.06 -6.07 -3.06
CA GLU A 302 -20.11 -5.51 -2.09
C GLU A 302 -18.66 -5.62 -2.62
N ASN A 303 -18.32 -6.74 -3.26
CA ASN A 303 -17.04 -6.90 -3.94
C ASN A 303 -16.85 -5.88 -5.07
N CYS A 304 -17.89 -5.63 -5.88
CA CYS A 304 -17.85 -4.58 -6.90
C CYS A 304 -17.64 -3.20 -6.28
N ARG A 305 -18.38 -2.87 -5.21
CA ARG A 305 -18.23 -1.61 -4.48
C ARG A 305 -16.80 -1.41 -4.00
N ARG A 306 -16.21 -2.45 -3.41
CA ARG A 306 -14.84 -2.41 -2.88
C ARG A 306 -13.80 -2.25 -3.99
N ARG A 307 -13.97 -2.92 -5.13
CA ARG A 307 -13.12 -2.72 -6.33
C ARG A 307 -13.23 -1.28 -6.87
N LEU A 308 -14.44 -0.74 -6.93
CA LEU A 308 -14.67 0.65 -7.35
C LEU A 308 -14.00 1.64 -6.40
N GLU A 309 -14.09 1.43 -5.09
CA GLU A 309 -13.43 2.28 -4.09
C GLU A 309 -11.90 2.22 -4.23
N LEU A 310 -11.31 1.04 -4.43
CA LEU A 310 -9.86 0.88 -4.60
C LEU A 310 -9.33 1.52 -5.89
N LEU A 311 -10.10 1.49 -6.98
CA LEU A 311 -9.62 1.89 -8.30
C LEU A 311 -10.13 3.26 -8.76
N TYR A 312 -11.29 3.70 -8.25
CA TYR A 312 -11.99 4.93 -8.66
C TYR A 312 -12.43 5.77 -7.47
N ALA A 313 -11.68 5.81 -6.37
CA ALA A 313 -12.03 6.59 -5.20
C ALA A 313 -12.37 8.05 -5.56
N GLY A 314 -13.59 8.49 -5.22
CA GLY A 314 -14.09 9.82 -5.52
C GLY A 314 -14.41 10.11 -6.99
N LYS A 315 -14.40 9.08 -7.88
CA LYS A 315 -14.69 9.20 -9.31
C LYS A 315 -15.79 8.25 -9.77
N TYR A 316 -16.55 7.68 -8.86
CA TYR A 316 -17.68 6.84 -9.18
C TYR A 316 -18.88 7.13 -8.28
N GLU A 317 -20.07 6.86 -8.82
CA GLU A 317 -21.32 6.86 -8.07
C GLU A 317 -22.01 5.52 -8.33
N LEU A 318 -22.32 4.78 -7.27
CA LEU A 318 -23.04 3.51 -7.32
C LEU A 318 -24.30 3.64 -6.47
N SER A 319 -25.46 3.65 -7.12
CA SER A 319 -26.77 3.62 -6.47
C SER A 319 -27.45 2.27 -6.67
N ILE A 320 -28.07 1.77 -5.62
CA ILE A 320 -28.81 0.52 -5.60
C ILE A 320 -30.21 0.84 -5.08
N ASN A 321 -31.20 0.54 -5.87
CA ASN A 321 -32.62 0.70 -5.51
C ASN A 321 -33.27 -0.67 -5.38
N ASN A 322 -33.91 -0.90 -4.25
CA ASN A 322 -34.68 -2.10 -3.96
C ASN A 322 -36.00 -1.67 -3.29
N ASP A 323 -37.08 -1.68 -4.06
CA ASP A 323 -38.43 -1.31 -3.60
C ASP A 323 -39.28 -2.53 -3.19
N GLY A 324 -38.66 -3.71 -3.12
CA GLY A 324 -39.31 -4.98 -2.80
C GLY A 324 -39.99 -5.66 -4.00
N ALA A 325 -40.24 -4.96 -5.08
CA ALA A 325 -40.79 -5.49 -6.33
C ALA A 325 -39.75 -5.51 -7.45
N THR A 326 -38.94 -4.46 -7.52
CA THR A 326 -37.87 -4.29 -8.51
C THR A 326 -36.53 -4.05 -7.83
N PHE A 327 -35.47 -4.58 -8.44
CA PHE A 327 -34.10 -4.33 -8.07
C PHE A 327 -33.40 -3.58 -9.20
N GLY A 328 -32.83 -2.44 -8.89
CA GLY A 328 -32.13 -1.59 -9.84
C GLY A 328 -30.74 -1.23 -9.36
N VAL A 329 -29.79 -1.21 -10.29
CA VAL A 329 -28.43 -0.72 -10.07
C VAL A 329 -28.15 0.37 -11.10
N ALA A 330 -27.58 1.49 -10.65
CA ALA A 330 -27.03 2.50 -11.53
C ALA A 330 -25.59 2.82 -11.11
N LEU A 331 -24.66 2.72 -12.05
CA LEU A 331 -23.24 2.98 -11.88
C LEU A 331 -22.81 4.07 -12.86
N HIS A 332 -22.22 5.13 -12.34
CA HIS A 332 -21.54 6.16 -13.12
C HIS A 332 -20.05 6.15 -12.72
N ILE A 333 -19.17 6.09 -13.71
CA ILE A 333 -17.71 6.21 -13.50
C ILE A 333 -17.21 7.34 -14.38
N HIS A 334 -16.47 8.27 -13.78
CA HIS A 334 -15.77 9.33 -14.49
C HIS A 334 -14.27 9.00 -14.52
N ILE A 335 -13.72 8.70 -15.71
CA ILE A 335 -12.33 8.22 -15.91
C ILE A 335 -11.40 9.36 -16.35
#